data_e6f8b1766a785a81626cd75d976b9f19
#
_entry.id   e6f8b1766a785a81626cd75d976b9f19
#
_cell.length_a   1.000
_cell.length_b   1.000
_cell.length_c   1.000
_cell.angle_alpha   90.00
_cell.angle_beta   90.00
_cell.angle_gamma   90.00
#
_symmetry.space_group_name_H-M   'P 1'
#
loop_
_entity.id
_entity.type
_entity.pdbx_description
1 polymer ?
#
loop_
_entity_poly.entity_id
_entity_poly.type
_entity_poly.pdbx_seq_one_letter_code
_entity_poly.pdbx_strand_id
1 'polypeptide(L)'
;MFGRIAAYTSLALLTASCATKAVEQKEVVSIPVEPYVPTWKCIDCTPEEQFVLSELQEKTRITDRNALATILGNIKQESKFYPNICEGGARVPYSDCHRGGYGLIQWTTENRYLGLGLFCEKF
;
A
#
# COMPACT_ATOMS: atom_id res chain seq x y z
N MET A 1 30.31 63.18 49.95
CA MET A 1 29.27 62.18 50.06
C MET A 1 29.21 61.40 48.75
N PHE A 2 29.44 60.11 48.80
CA PHE A 2 29.80 59.27 47.66
C PHE A 2 28.50 58.70 47.03
N GLY A 3 28.24 59.03 45.75
CA GLY A 3 27.19 58.45 44.95
C GLY A 3 27.76 57.23 44.18
N ARG A 4 27.22 56.04 44.43
CA ARG A 4 27.56 54.82 43.73
C ARG A 4 26.87 54.73 42.35
N ILE A 5 27.65 54.69 41.30
CA ILE A 5 27.20 54.43 39.95
C ILE A 5 27.06 52.92 39.79
N ALA A 6 25.84 52.42 39.58
CA ALA A 6 25.56 51.05 39.26
C ALA A 6 25.66 50.87 37.74
N ALA A 7 26.62 50.09 37.30
CA ALA A 7 26.75 49.71 35.91
C ALA A 7 25.81 48.54 35.61
N TYR A 8 24.81 48.77 34.74
CA TYR A 8 23.95 47.74 34.18
C TYR A 8 24.63 47.16 32.94
N THR A 9 25.11 45.96 33.06
CA THR A 9 25.56 45.14 31.90
C THR A 9 24.36 44.55 31.22
N SER A 10 24.01 45.10 30.07
CA SER A 10 22.97 44.54 29.19
C SER A 10 23.49 43.27 28.51
N LEU A 11 22.99 42.13 28.95
CA LEU A 11 23.22 40.85 28.30
C LEU A 11 22.24 40.74 27.11
N ALA A 12 22.75 40.99 25.90
CA ALA A 12 21.99 40.78 24.67
C ALA A 12 21.84 39.28 24.41
N LEU A 13 20.65 38.75 24.64
CA LEU A 13 20.25 37.41 24.17
C LEU A 13 20.08 37.45 22.63
N LEU A 14 21.03 36.84 21.96
CA LEU A 14 20.92 36.49 20.54
C LEU A 14 19.90 35.37 20.39
N THR A 15 18.64 35.67 20.13
CA THR A 15 17.64 34.70 19.69
C THR A 15 17.91 34.36 18.23
N ALA A 16 18.54 33.23 17.98
CA ALA A 16 18.64 32.66 16.66
C ALA A 16 17.22 32.22 16.19
N SER A 17 16.58 33.06 15.39
CA SER A 17 15.32 32.74 14.73
C SER A 17 15.59 31.71 13.63
N CYS A 18 15.29 30.43 13.90
CA CYS A 18 15.18 29.43 12.86
C CYS A 18 13.98 29.82 11.99
N ALA A 19 14.24 30.46 10.85
CA ALA A 19 13.22 30.65 9.82
C ALA A 19 12.88 29.27 9.22
N THR A 20 11.83 28.67 9.73
CA THR A 20 11.17 27.53 9.08
C THR A 20 10.60 28.05 7.75
N LYS A 21 11.22 27.68 6.63
CA LYS A 21 10.62 27.89 5.31
C LYS A 21 9.26 27.17 5.33
N ALA A 22 8.19 27.95 5.28
CA ALA A 22 6.86 27.42 5.03
C ALA A 22 6.93 26.67 3.72
N VAL A 23 6.76 25.36 3.76
CA VAL A 23 6.56 24.54 2.56
C VAL A 23 5.18 24.94 2.06
N GLU A 24 5.16 25.67 0.95
CA GLU A 24 3.95 26.02 0.23
C GLU A 24 3.24 24.71 -0.13
N GLN A 25 2.19 24.37 0.60
CA GLN A 25 1.35 23.22 0.28
C GLN A 25 0.66 23.55 -1.04
N LYS A 26 1.18 22.98 -2.12
CA LYS A 26 0.49 22.96 -3.40
C LYS A 26 -0.87 22.32 -3.17
N GLU A 27 -1.91 23.12 -3.31
CA GLU A 27 -3.28 22.66 -3.28
C GLU A 27 -3.43 21.53 -4.31
N VAL A 28 -3.62 20.31 -3.83
CA VAL A 28 -3.87 19.15 -4.69
C VAL A 28 -5.29 19.35 -5.22
N VAL A 29 -5.39 19.89 -6.43
CA VAL A 29 -6.64 19.93 -7.16
C VAL A 29 -7.12 18.50 -7.33
N SER A 30 -8.11 18.10 -6.56
CA SER A 30 -8.77 16.82 -6.71
C SER A 30 -9.55 16.83 -8.02
N ILE A 31 -8.96 16.30 -9.08
CA ILE A 31 -9.68 16.06 -10.33
C ILE A 31 -10.75 15.01 -9.99
N PRO A 32 -12.04 15.25 -10.30
CA PRO A 32 -13.07 14.26 -10.11
C PRO A 32 -12.69 13.02 -10.89
N VAL A 33 -12.37 11.94 -10.19
CA VAL A 33 -12.09 10.64 -10.84
C VAL A 33 -13.45 10.05 -11.17
N GLU A 34 -13.81 10.03 -12.43
CA GLU A 34 -14.99 9.31 -12.88
C GLU A 34 -14.92 7.84 -12.41
N PRO A 35 -16.04 7.27 -11.95
CA PRO A 35 -16.07 5.88 -11.52
C PRO A 35 -15.62 4.98 -12.68
N TYR A 36 -14.61 4.17 -12.44
CA TYR A 36 -14.11 3.21 -13.43
C TYR A 36 -15.13 2.10 -13.62
N VAL A 37 -15.55 1.89 -14.86
CA VAL A 37 -16.42 0.77 -15.22
C VAL A 37 -15.56 -0.35 -15.81
N PRO A 38 -15.51 -1.54 -15.19
CA PRO A 38 -14.78 -2.67 -15.75
C PRO A 38 -15.28 -3.02 -17.16
N THR A 39 -14.35 -3.10 -18.11
CA THR A 39 -14.66 -3.38 -19.52
C THR A 39 -14.92 -4.87 -19.75
N TRP A 40 -14.18 -5.72 -19.02
CA TRP A 40 -14.24 -7.17 -19.21
C TRP A 40 -14.98 -7.86 -18.07
N LYS A 41 -15.84 -8.80 -18.47
CA LYS A 41 -16.53 -9.72 -17.56
C LYS A 41 -16.23 -11.13 -18.02
N CYS A 42 -16.10 -12.04 -17.07
CA CYS A 42 -15.92 -13.47 -17.33
C CYS A 42 -17.25 -14.19 -17.04
N ILE A 43 -17.88 -14.72 -18.09
CA ILE A 43 -19.23 -15.32 -17.98
C ILE A 43 -19.17 -16.67 -17.24
N ASP A 44 -18.11 -17.44 -17.48
CA ASP A 44 -17.95 -18.80 -16.93
C ASP A 44 -17.02 -18.85 -15.70
N CYS A 45 -16.68 -17.67 -15.14
CA CYS A 45 -15.85 -17.58 -13.95
C CYS A 45 -16.64 -17.81 -12.66
N THR A 46 -15.94 -18.34 -11.65
CA THR A 46 -16.47 -18.35 -10.29
C THR A 46 -16.60 -16.93 -9.74
N PRO A 47 -17.37 -16.71 -8.67
CA PRO A 47 -17.46 -15.41 -8.01
C PRO A 47 -16.08 -14.83 -7.61
N GLU A 48 -15.18 -15.67 -7.12
CA GLU A 48 -13.84 -15.28 -6.71
C GLU A 48 -12.98 -14.85 -7.91
N GLU A 49 -13.04 -15.60 -9.00
CA GLU A 49 -12.37 -15.26 -10.27
C GLU A 49 -12.88 -13.93 -10.82
N GLN A 50 -14.21 -13.74 -10.84
CA GLN A 50 -14.82 -12.50 -11.28
C GLN A 50 -14.47 -11.32 -10.37
N PHE A 51 -14.42 -11.53 -9.06
CA PHE A 51 -14.02 -10.51 -8.11
C PHE A 51 -12.58 -10.05 -8.37
N VAL A 52 -11.63 -11.00 -8.51
CA VAL A 52 -10.23 -10.67 -8.81
C VAL A 52 -10.10 -9.95 -10.15
N LEU A 53 -10.85 -10.36 -11.17
CA LEU A 53 -10.89 -9.68 -12.47
C LEU A 53 -11.34 -8.22 -12.34
N SER A 54 -12.38 -7.97 -11.56
CA SER A 54 -12.90 -6.63 -11.33
C SER A 54 -11.91 -5.75 -10.59
N GLU A 55 -11.31 -6.26 -9.51
CA GLU A 55 -10.29 -5.56 -8.74
C GLU A 55 -9.04 -5.23 -9.56
N LEU A 56 -8.57 -6.16 -10.38
CA LEU A 56 -7.44 -5.90 -11.28
C LEU A 56 -7.74 -4.75 -12.23
N GLN A 57 -8.89 -4.75 -12.87
CA GLN A 57 -9.28 -3.69 -13.79
C GLN A 57 -9.42 -2.33 -13.07
N GLU A 58 -10.09 -2.32 -11.93
CA GLU A 58 -10.35 -1.09 -11.17
C GLU A 58 -9.07 -0.50 -10.57
N LYS A 59 -8.28 -1.33 -9.88
CA LYS A 59 -7.11 -0.84 -9.12
C LYS A 59 -5.87 -0.62 -9.98
N THR A 60 -5.69 -1.41 -11.05
CA THR A 60 -4.50 -1.31 -11.90
C THR A 60 -4.75 -0.56 -13.21
N ARG A 61 -6.01 -0.36 -13.59
CA ARG A 61 -6.40 0.23 -14.88
C ARG A 61 -5.92 -0.57 -16.10
N ILE A 62 -5.63 -1.85 -15.93
CA ILE A 62 -5.29 -2.75 -17.02
C ILE A 62 -6.57 -3.01 -17.83
N THR A 63 -6.55 -2.63 -19.12
CA THR A 63 -7.67 -2.81 -20.04
C THR A 63 -7.41 -3.87 -21.11
N ASP A 64 -6.15 -4.31 -21.25
CA ASP A 64 -5.79 -5.34 -22.20
C ASP A 64 -6.31 -6.72 -21.76
N ARG A 65 -7.16 -7.31 -22.61
CA ARG A 65 -7.79 -8.60 -22.34
C ARG A 65 -6.79 -9.73 -22.14
N ASN A 66 -5.73 -9.76 -22.94
CA ASN A 66 -4.75 -10.84 -22.88
C ASN A 66 -3.88 -10.72 -21.63
N ALA A 67 -3.53 -9.51 -21.21
CA ALA A 67 -2.85 -9.27 -19.96
C ALA A 67 -3.68 -9.75 -18.77
N LEU A 68 -4.96 -9.39 -18.71
CA LEU A 68 -5.88 -9.84 -17.67
C LEU A 68 -6.03 -11.36 -17.65
N ALA A 69 -6.23 -11.97 -18.82
CA ALA A 69 -6.34 -13.42 -18.94
C ALA A 69 -5.06 -14.15 -18.48
N THR A 70 -3.89 -13.59 -18.79
CA THR A 70 -2.60 -14.14 -18.36
C THR A 70 -2.45 -14.06 -16.84
N ILE A 71 -2.78 -12.94 -16.23
CA ILE A 71 -2.71 -12.76 -14.77
C ILE A 71 -3.66 -13.77 -14.09
N LEU A 72 -4.92 -13.83 -14.53
CA LEU A 72 -5.91 -14.74 -13.96
C LEU A 72 -5.51 -16.21 -14.14
N GLY A 73 -4.97 -16.57 -15.31
CA GLY A 73 -4.47 -17.91 -15.57
C GLY A 73 -3.33 -18.32 -14.63
N ASN A 74 -2.39 -17.42 -14.38
CA ASN A 74 -1.33 -17.65 -13.41
C ASN A 74 -1.89 -17.80 -11.98
N ILE A 75 -2.78 -16.93 -11.55
CA ILE A 75 -3.43 -17.05 -10.22
C ILE A 75 -4.15 -18.39 -10.09
N LYS A 76 -4.86 -18.82 -11.13
CA LYS A 76 -5.56 -20.11 -11.14
C LYS A 76 -4.61 -21.28 -10.99
N GLN A 77 -3.46 -21.23 -11.68
CA GLN A 77 -2.43 -22.26 -11.61
C GLN A 77 -1.75 -22.29 -10.23
N GLU A 78 -1.41 -21.14 -9.68
CA GLU A 78 -0.64 -21.00 -8.44
C GLU A 78 -1.48 -21.30 -7.18
N SER A 79 -2.69 -20.78 -7.11
CA SER A 79 -3.48 -20.78 -5.88
C SER A 79 -4.92 -21.28 -6.02
N LYS A 80 -5.40 -21.53 -7.24
CA LYS A 80 -6.83 -21.77 -7.51
C LYS A 80 -7.74 -20.68 -6.94
N PHE A 81 -7.23 -19.44 -6.91
CA PHE A 81 -7.88 -18.27 -6.31
C PHE A 81 -8.09 -18.32 -4.79
N TYR A 82 -7.40 -19.19 -4.08
CA TYR A 82 -7.41 -19.17 -2.62
C TYR A 82 -6.41 -18.14 -2.07
N PRO A 83 -6.89 -17.06 -1.40
CA PRO A 83 -5.99 -16.00 -0.94
C PRO A 83 -5.15 -16.41 0.27
N ASN A 84 -5.53 -17.47 0.96
CA ASN A 84 -4.90 -17.96 2.19
C ASN A 84 -4.24 -19.33 2.02
N ILE A 85 -3.79 -19.67 0.81
CA ILE A 85 -3.14 -20.95 0.54
C ILE A 85 -1.62 -20.86 0.78
N CYS A 86 -1.10 -21.75 1.58
CA CYS A 86 0.33 -21.96 1.78
C CYS A 86 0.83 -23.03 0.80
N GLU A 87 2.10 -22.99 0.42
CA GLU A 87 2.72 -24.04 -0.41
C GLU A 87 2.48 -25.42 0.19
N GLY A 88 2.07 -26.36 -0.67
CA GLY A 88 1.61 -27.68 -0.23
C GLY A 88 0.11 -27.78 -0.01
N GLY A 89 -0.65 -26.69 -0.20
CA GLY A 89 -2.11 -26.69 -0.28
C GLY A 89 -2.84 -26.39 1.05
N ALA A 90 -2.13 -26.20 2.14
CA ALA A 90 -2.77 -25.84 3.41
C ALA A 90 -3.40 -24.43 3.34
N ARG A 91 -4.66 -24.31 3.79
CA ARG A 91 -5.36 -23.03 3.88
C ARG A 91 -5.28 -22.51 5.31
N VAL A 92 -4.34 -21.60 5.53
CA VAL A 92 -3.98 -21.08 6.86
C VAL A 92 -3.82 -19.56 6.82
N PRO A 93 -3.86 -18.86 7.96
CA PRO A 93 -3.42 -17.47 8.04
C PRO A 93 -1.96 -17.33 7.58
N TYR A 94 -1.59 -16.15 7.09
CA TYR A 94 -0.22 -15.91 6.63
C TYR A 94 0.84 -16.13 7.72
N SER A 95 0.48 -15.87 8.99
CA SER A 95 1.34 -16.12 10.16
C SER A 95 1.73 -17.57 10.36
N ASP A 96 0.91 -18.49 9.88
CA ASP A 96 1.05 -19.92 10.09
C ASP A 96 1.69 -20.64 8.89
N CYS A 97 1.99 -19.88 7.83
CA CYS A 97 2.74 -20.37 6.68
C CYS A 97 4.23 -20.06 6.86
N HIS A 98 5.03 -21.04 7.25
CA HIS A 98 6.43 -20.84 7.62
C HIS A 98 7.43 -21.14 6.51
N ARG A 99 6.97 -21.52 5.33
CA ARG A 99 7.83 -21.86 4.19
C ARG A 99 7.10 -21.80 2.86
N GLY A 100 7.85 -21.60 1.81
CA GLY A 100 7.35 -21.67 0.44
C GLY A 100 6.57 -20.44 0.01
N GLY A 101 5.60 -20.65 -0.86
CA GLY A 101 4.74 -19.62 -1.39
C GLY A 101 3.47 -19.44 -0.57
N TYR A 102 2.92 -18.22 -0.57
CA TYR A 102 1.66 -17.91 0.09
C TYR A 102 0.78 -16.98 -0.76
N GLY A 103 -0.53 -17.21 -0.68
CA GLY A 103 -1.56 -16.35 -1.26
C GLY A 103 -1.78 -16.55 -2.76
N LEU A 104 -2.52 -15.62 -3.36
CA LEU A 104 -3.00 -15.72 -4.74
C LEU A 104 -1.89 -15.94 -5.78
N ILE A 105 -0.75 -15.28 -5.61
CA ILE A 105 0.37 -15.35 -6.56
C ILE A 105 1.59 -16.08 -5.97
N GLN A 106 1.36 -16.83 -4.89
CA GLN A 106 2.39 -17.61 -4.22
C GLN A 106 3.66 -16.81 -3.91
N TRP A 107 3.49 -15.74 -3.12
CA TRP A 107 4.62 -14.95 -2.63
C TRP A 107 5.64 -15.87 -1.96
N THR A 108 6.77 -16.05 -2.59
CA THR A 108 7.86 -16.85 -2.05
C THR A 108 8.69 -16.03 -1.08
N THR A 109 9.12 -16.63 -0.01
CA THR A 109 9.83 -16.12 1.17
C THR A 109 8.88 -15.53 2.23
N GLU A 110 9.05 -16.05 3.43
CA GLU A 110 8.27 -15.66 4.61
C GLU A 110 8.25 -14.14 4.83
N ASN A 111 9.38 -13.47 4.69
CA ASN A 111 9.47 -12.03 4.87
C ASN A 111 8.57 -11.23 3.92
N ARG A 112 8.30 -11.73 2.71
CA ARG A 112 7.45 -11.02 1.73
C ARG A 112 5.98 -11.11 2.11
N TYR A 113 5.47 -12.29 2.43
CA TYR A 113 4.05 -12.42 2.76
C TYR A 113 3.74 -11.95 4.19
N LEU A 114 4.68 -12.04 5.14
CA LEU A 114 4.52 -11.38 6.44
C LEU A 114 4.46 -9.86 6.28
N GLY A 115 5.33 -9.28 5.45
CA GLY A 115 5.28 -7.85 5.15
C GLY A 115 3.97 -7.43 4.51
N LEU A 116 3.42 -8.23 3.59
CA LEU A 116 2.12 -7.98 2.97
C LEU A 116 0.99 -8.08 4.01
N GLY A 117 1.02 -9.09 4.88
CA GLY A 117 0.05 -9.28 5.95
C GLY A 117 0.01 -8.08 6.89
N LEU A 118 1.17 -7.64 7.38
CA LEU A 118 1.31 -6.46 8.22
C LEU A 118 0.82 -5.17 7.53
N PHE A 119 1.03 -5.07 6.21
CA PHE A 119 0.48 -3.96 5.42
C PHE A 119 -1.06 -4.00 5.41
N CYS A 120 -1.65 -5.17 5.14
CA CYS A 120 -3.11 -5.32 5.07
C CYS A 120 -3.80 -5.11 6.43
N GLU A 121 -3.14 -5.42 7.56
CA GLU A 121 -3.67 -5.16 8.91
C GLU A 121 -3.71 -3.66 9.25
N LYS A 122 -2.94 -2.85 8.53
CA LYS A 122 -2.81 -1.43 8.78
C LYS A 122 -3.86 -0.59 8.06
N PHE A 123 -4.50 -1.12 7.03
CA PHE A 123 -5.48 -0.45 6.16
C PHE A 123 -6.77 -1.25 6.07
#